data_82c323627e0cfe1ff8b1903d00c1b8fa
#
_entry.id   82c323627e0cfe1ff8b1903d00c1b8fa
#
_cell.length_a   1.000
_cell.length_b   1.000
_cell.length_c   1.000
_cell.angle_alpha   90.00
_cell.angle_beta   90.00
_cell.angle_gamma   90.00
#
_symmetry.space_group_name_H-M   'P 1'
#
loop_
_entity.id
_entity.type
_entity.pdbx_description
1 polymer ?
#
loop_
_entity_poly.entity_id
_entity_poly.type
_entity_poly.pdbx_seq_one_letter_code
_entity_poly.pdbx_strand_id
1 'polypeptide(L)'
;MPLRHRHIIPVLLLGAVLRAGAQSAAAPAVHGTAIDAPSAPAAPAATNHPITLIGGVINADFATLASFTFKVPDMTESNHVSVADSEKQIPAAIKQLDGKTVRVRGFMMPVKELQGKTTEFLITRSQPSCCFSGATEITEFVTVKAPGKGFDTMMDDAVSVEGKLHVGAVTDSGYIVGLYVLDADKLIPPGN
;
A
#
# COMPACT_ATOMS: atom_id res chain seq x y z
N MET A 1 -7.83 -63.78 11.51
CA MET A 1 -8.46 -64.87 10.73
C MET A 1 -9.73 -64.30 10.14
N PRO A 2 -10.15 -64.59 8.87
CA PRO A 2 -9.43 -64.89 7.65
C PRO A 2 -9.61 -63.74 6.63
N LEU A 3 -8.72 -63.43 5.70
CA LEU A 3 -8.28 -64.05 4.47
C LEU A 3 -9.24 -63.95 3.27
N ARG A 4 -8.67 -63.44 2.13
CA ARG A 4 -9.00 -63.67 0.71
C ARG A 4 -10.06 -62.74 0.11
N HIS A 5 -9.86 -62.10 -1.06
CA HIS A 5 -9.54 -62.70 -2.35
C HIS A 5 -8.85 -61.74 -3.34
N ARG A 6 -7.82 -62.24 -3.97
CA ARG A 6 -7.17 -61.80 -5.21
C ARG A 6 -8.09 -62.10 -6.39
N HIS A 7 -8.23 -61.14 -7.30
CA HIS A 7 -8.51 -61.47 -8.71
C HIS A 7 -7.57 -60.68 -9.60
N ILE A 8 -6.66 -61.44 -10.18
CA ILE A 8 -5.81 -61.08 -11.31
C ILE A 8 -6.58 -61.54 -12.55
N ILE A 9 -6.75 -60.68 -13.54
CA ILE A 9 -7.10 -61.09 -14.91
C ILE A 9 -6.19 -60.32 -15.85
N PRO A 10 -5.40 -61.04 -16.66
CA PRO A 10 -4.68 -60.46 -17.77
C PRO A 10 -5.39 -60.74 -19.09
N VAL A 11 -5.54 -59.77 -19.97
CA VAL A 11 -5.86 -59.99 -21.41
C VAL A 11 -5.12 -58.91 -22.21
N LEU A 12 -4.09 -59.30 -22.81
CA LEU A 12 -3.80 -59.55 -24.23
C LEU A 12 -4.07 -58.40 -25.21
N LEU A 13 -2.93 -57.88 -25.69
CA LEU A 13 -2.53 -57.52 -27.06
C LEU A 13 -3.59 -57.54 -28.16
N LEU A 14 -3.71 -56.40 -28.85
CA LEU A 14 -3.69 -56.44 -30.32
C LEU A 14 -3.17 -55.11 -30.88
N GLY A 15 -2.11 -55.18 -31.66
CA GLY A 15 -1.51 -54.06 -32.32
C GLY A 15 -2.29 -53.63 -33.57
N ALA A 16 -2.21 -52.35 -33.85
CA ALA A 16 -2.44 -51.83 -35.19
C ALA A 16 -1.50 -50.65 -35.42
N VAL A 17 -0.48 -50.90 -36.20
CA VAL A 17 0.42 -49.88 -36.76
C VAL A 17 -0.34 -49.27 -37.95
N LEU A 18 -0.69 -47.98 -37.84
CA LEU A 18 -1.01 -47.18 -39.01
C LEU A 18 -0.03 -45.99 -39.06
N ARG A 19 0.89 -46.12 -40.01
CA ARG A 19 1.68 -45.02 -40.54
C ARG A 19 0.73 -44.17 -41.41
N ALA A 20 0.61 -42.88 -41.11
CA ALA A 20 0.11 -41.91 -42.07
C ALA A 20 0.75 -40.54 -41.81
N GLY A 21 1.61 -40.18 -42.72
CA GLY A 21 1.64 -38.88 -43.39
C GLY A 21 2.00 -37.67 -42.54
N ALA A 22 3.29 -37.31 -42.52
CA ALA A 22 3.72 -35.93 -42.18
C ALA A 22 3.18 -35.00 -43.24
N GLN A 23 2.21 -34.14 -42.87
CA GLN A 23 1.93 -32.91 -43.57
C GLN A 23 2.41 -31.76 -42.70
N SER A 24 3.57 -31.22 -43.06
CA SER A 24 4.11 -29.97 -42.57
C SER A 24 3.24 -28.84 -43.12
N ALA A 25 2.28 -28.37 -42.31
CA ALA A 25 1.61 -27.13 -42.61
C ALA A 25 2.47 -26.01 -42.01
N ALA A 26 3.15 -25.26 -42.88
CA ALA A 26 3.83 -24.04 -42.54
C ALA A 26 2.82 -23.05 -41.94
N ALA A 27 2.94 -22.72 -40.68
CA ALA A 27 2.21 -21.64 -40.06
C ALA A 27 2.69 -20.30 -40.66
N PRO A 28 1.77 -19.35 -40.98
CA PRO A 28 2.17 -18.02 -41.43
C PRO A 28 2.93 -17.32 -40.33
N ALA A 29 4.10 -16.80 -40.64
CA ALA A 29 4.87 -15.94 -39.78
C ALA A 29 4.08 -14.64 -39.57
N VAL A 30 3.49 -14.48 -38.39
CA VAL A 30 2.94 -13.21 -37.95
C VAL A 30 4.13 -12.31 -37.65
N HIS A 31 4.39 -11.35 -38.56
CA HIS A 31 5.28 -10.23 -38.29
C HIS A 31 4.58 -9.33 -37.27
N GLY A 32 4.77 -9.61 -35.99
CA GLY A 32 4.48 -8.69 -34.92
C GLY A 32 5.48 -7.54 -35.00
N THR A 33 5.03 -6.37 -35.44
CA THR A 33 5.78 -5.13 -35.23
C THR A 33 6.00 -5.00 -33.74
N ALA A 34 7.26 -4.91 -33.29
CA ALA A 34 7.58 -4.60 -31.90
C ALA A 34 6.90 -3.26 -31.58
N ILE A 35 5.87 -3.31 -30.75
CA ILE A 35 5.32 -2.10 -30.15
C ILE A 35 6.39 -1.70 -29.14
N ASP A 36 7.05 -0.57 -29.38
CA ASP A 36 7.91 0.07 -28.38
C ASP A 36 7.09 0.18 -27.09
N ALA A 37 7.51 -0.58 -26.08
CA ALA A 37 6.93 -0.45 -24.76
C ALA A 37 7.09 1.02 -24.34
N PRO A 38 6.01 1.70 -23.93
CA PRO A 38 6.15 3.05 -23.43
C PRO A 38 7.18 3.00 -22.29
N SER A 39 8.26 3.78 -22.43
CA SER A 39 9.24 4.01 -21.36
C SER A 39 8.47 4.26 -20.07
N ALA A 40 8.72 3.43 -19.07
CA ALA A 40 8.19 3.66 -17.73
C ALA A 40 8.48 5.13 -17.38
N PRO A 41 7.49 5.89 -16.91
CA PRO A 41 7.71 7.27 -16.51
C PRO A 41 8.83 7.27 -15.48
N ALA A 42 9.88 8.06 -15.75
CA ALA A 42 10.96 8.29 -14.80
C ALA A 42 10.34 8.64 -13.44
N ALA A 43 10.80 7.97 -12.38
CA ALA A 43 10.36 8.29 -11.03
C ALA A 43 10.44 9.81 -10.84
N PRO A 44 9.37 10.47 -10.39
CA PRO A 44 9.38 11.91 -10.22
C PRO A 44 10.54 12.30 -9.31
N ALA A 45 11.43 13.14 -9.82
CA ALA A 45 12.47 13.75 -9.00
C ALA A 45 11.75 14.39 -7.79
N ALA A 46 12.30 14.17 -6.60
CA ALA A 46 11.75 14.72 -5.35
C ALA A 46 11.55 16.23 -5.55
N THR A 47 10.34 16.62 -5.88
CA THR A 47 9.98 18.02 -6.02
C THR A 47 9.87 18.55 -4.60
N ASN A 48 10.74 19.51 -4.25
CA ASN A 48 10.63 20.29 -3.02
C ASN A 48 9.30 21.08 -3.10
N HIS A 49 8.22 20.47 -2.65
CA HIS A 49 6.98 21.19 -2.46
C HIS A 49 7.17 22.19 -1.33
N PRO A 50 6.92 23.50 -1.56
CA PRO A 50 7.09 24.48 -0.51
C PRO A 50 6.12 24.15 0.63
N ILE A 51 6.63 24.13 1.86
CA ILE A 51 5.81 24.00 3.06
C ILE A 51 4.86 25.21 3.10
N THR A 52 3.58 24.96 2.92
CA THR A 52 2.53 26.00 2.93
C THR A 52 1.95 26.10 4.33
N LEU A 53 1.74 27.33 4.83
CA LEU A 53 1.02 27.57 6.07
C LEU A 53 -0.45 27.89 5.77
N ILE A 54 -1.35 27.18 6.45
CA ILE A 54 -2.80 27.43 6.40
C ILE A 54 -3.23 27.84 7.80
N GLY A 55 -3.60 29.11 7.98
CA GLY A 55 -3.97 29.65 9.31
C GLY A 55 -2.84 29.58 10.34
N GLY A 56 -1.58 29.66 9.90
CA GLY A 56 -0.40 29.55 10.78
C GLY A 56 0.04 28.13 11.11
N VAL A 57 -0.69 27.12 10.61
CA VAL A 57 -0.35 25.70 10.78
C VAL A 57 0.30 25.17 9.49
N ILE A 58 1.32 24.32 9.63
CA ILE A 58 2.00 23.69 8.50
C ILE A 58 1.01 22.77 7.76
N ASN A 59 0.83 22.99 6.46
CA ASN A 59 0.08 22.06 5.61
C ASN A 59 1.00 20.91 5.18
N ALA A 60 0.80 19.72 5.74
CA ALA A 60 1.50 18.49 5.36
C ALA A 60 0.59 17.70 4.41
N ASP A 61 0.50 18.13 3.16
CA ASP A 61 -0.31 17.45 2.15
C ASP A 61 0.40 16.19 1.61
N PHE A 62 -0.37 15.31 0.95
CA PHE A 62 0.18 14.09 0.36
C PHE A 62 1.07 14.36 -0.87
N ALA A 63 1.02 15.54 -1.50
CA ALA A 63 2.00 15.92 -2.50
C ALA A 63 3.40 16.00 -1.87
N THR A 64 3.47 16.40 -0.61
CA THR A 64 4.70 16.45 0.20
C THR A 64 5.00 15.09 0.84
N LEU A 65 4.07 14.52 1.60
CA LEU A 65 4.29 13.28 2.35
C LEU A 65 4.61 12.07 1.46
N ALA A 66 3.97 11.97 0.29
CA ALA A 66 4.18 10.91 -0.68
C ALA A 66 5.13 11.31 -1.83
N SER A 67 6.02 12.29 -1.62
CA SER A 67 6.97 12.78 -2.63
C SER A 67 8.16 11.85 -2.86
N PHE A 68 8.26 10.75 -2.14
CA PHE A 68 9.35 9.77 -2.25
C PHE A 68 8.80 8.35 -2.22
N THR A 69 9.61 7.41 -2.72
CA THR A 69 9.29 5.98 -2.64
C THR A 69 9.96 5.38 -1.42
N PHE A 70 9.20 4.67 -0.61
CA PHE A 70 9.71 3.91 0.51
C PHE A 70 9.60 2.41 0.21
N LYS A 71 10.74 1.72 0.24
CA LYS A 71 10.77 0.27 0.08
C LYS A 71 10.68 -0.37 1.44
N VAL A 72 9.54 -1.03 1.72
CA VAL A 72 9.38 -1.84 2.91
C VAL A 72 10.34 -3.02 2.81
N PRO A 73 11.23 -3.23 3.79
CA PRO A 73 12.14 -4.36 3.78
C PRO A 73 11.38 -5.67 3.82
N ASP A 74 11.88 -6.65 3.07
CA ASP A 74 11.41 -8.02 3.23
C ASP A 74 11.98 -8.56 4.56
N MET A 75 11.09 -8.79 5.53
CA MET A 75 11.42 -9.24 6.88
C MET A 75 11.60 -10.76 6.96
N THR A 76 12.00 -11.42 5.86
CA THR A 76 12.37 -12.83 5.91
C THR A 76 13.59 -13.02 6.82
N GLU A 77 13.68 -14.16 7.51
CA GLU A 77 14.67 -14.47 8.56
C GLU A 77 16.14 -14.22 8.15
N SER A 78 16.42 -14.13 6.86
CA SER A 78 17.77 -13.95 6.33
C SER A 78 18.21 -12.50 6.14
N ASN A 79 17.31 -11.52 6.29
CA ASN A 79 17.61 -10.13 5.95
C ASN A 79 17.03 -9.17 6.99
N HIS A 80 17.64 -9.15 8.16
CA HIS A 80 17.31 -8.20 9.23
C HIS A 80 17.75 -6.78 8.84
N VAL A 81 17.00 -6.12 7.96
CA VAL A 81 17.16 -4.68 7.77
C VAL A 81 16.68 -4.00 9.04
N SER A 82 17.54 -3.28 9.72
CA SER A 82 17.13 -2.59 10.93
C SER A 82 16.09 -1.51 10.59
N VAL A 83 15.16 -1.25 11.52
CA VAL A 83 14.21 -0.13 11.40
C VAL A 83 14.95 1.19 11.14
N ALA A 84 16.07 1.40 11.83
CA ALA A 84 16.90 2.60 11.66
C ALA A 84 17.51 2.73 10.26
N ASP A 85 17.83 1.62 9.58
CA ASP A 85 18.31 1.65 8.20
C ASP A 85 17.16 1.97 7.23
N SER A 86 15.97 1.45 7.51
CA SER A 86 14.78 1.76 6.72
C SER A 86 14.42 3.25 6.81
N GLU A 87 14.55 3.86 7.96
CA GLU A 87 14.29 5.29 8.17
C GLU A 87 15.25 6.22 7.40
N LYS A 88 16.40 5.72 6.96
CA LYS A 88 17.32 6.49 6.09
C LYS A 88 16.71 6.82 4.73
N GLN A 89 15.70 6.07 4.29
CA GLN A 89 14.97 6.32 3.06
C GLN A 89 14.06 7.57 3.15
N ILE A 90 13.70 8.01 4.37
CA ILE A 90 12.84 9.18 4.57
C ILE A 90 13.66 10.45 4.33
N PRO A 91 13.26 11.31 3.37
CA PRO A 91 13.97 12.54 3.07
C PRO A 91 14.08 13.49 4.27
N ALA A 92 15.16 14.25 4.35
CA ALA A 92 15.38 15.19 5.44
C ALA A 92 14.26 16.24 5.56
N ALA A 93 13.69 16.70 4.43
CA ALA A 93 12.57 17.63 4.41
C ALA A 93 11.32 17.07 5.09
N ILE A 94 11.06 15.79 4.93
CA ILE A 94 9.93 15.11 5.59
C ILE A 94 10.23 14.90 7.08
N LYS A 95 11.46 14.52 7.44
CA LYS A 95 11.89 14.38 8.84
C LYS A 95 11.78 15.68 9.63
N GLN A 96 11.92 16.84 8.98
CA GLN A 96 11.75 18.15 9.63
C GLN A 96 10.32 18.41 10.11
N LEU A 97 9.33 17.65 9.63
CA LEU A 97 7.93 17.71 10.09
C LEU A 97 7.72 16.94 11.39
N ASP A 98 8.68 16.11 11.81
CA ASP A 98 8.58 15.37 13.06
C ASP A 98 8.43 16.29 14.28
N GLY A 99 7.46 15.97 15.12
CA GLY A 99 7.13 16.76 16.31
C GLY A 99 6.45 18.10 16.02
N LYS A 100 6.17 18.45 14.78
CA LYS A 100 5.49 19.71 14.41
C LYS A 100 3.98 19.56 14.44
N THR A 101 3.29 20.66 14.74
CA THR A 101 1.84 20.75 14.55
C THR A 101 1.57 20.99 13.07
N VAL A 102 0.84 20.08 12.47
CA VAL A 102 0.53 20.09 11.04
C VAL A 102 -0.96 19.92 10.79
N ARG A 103 -1.39 20.28 9.60
CA ARG A 103 -2.71 19.93 9.06
C ARG A 103 -2.51 18.94 7.92
N VAL A 104 -3.20 17.79 8.00
CA VAL A 104 -3.25 16.79 6.92
C VAL A 104 -4.69 16.73 6.42
N ARG A 105 -4.86 16.73 5.08
CA ARG A 105 -6.16 16.56 4.43
C ARG A 105 -6.21 15.28 3.63
N GLY A 106 -7.30 14.52 3.78
CA GLY A 106 -7.51 13.27 3.06
C GLY A 106 -8.82 12.61 3.44
N PHE A 107 -8.97 11.35 3.05
CA PHE A 107 -10.18 10.56 3.31
C PHE A 107 -9.99 9.73 4.58
N MET A 108 -10.97 9.77 5.46
CA MET A 108 -10.96 9.01 6.71
C MET A 108 -11.30 7.53 6.44
N MET A 109 -10.46 6.63 6.93
CA MET A 109 -10.71 5.21 6.97
C MET A 109 -10.64 4.73 8.42
N PRO A 110 -11.76 4.44 9.09
CA PRO A 110 -11.79 4.00 10.48
C PRO A 110 -11.03 2.69 10.70
N VAL A 111 -10.24 2.63 11.76
CA VAL A 111 -9.51 1.43 12.19
C VAL A 111 -10.03 0.93 13.53
N LYS A 112 -10.30 1.88 14.45
CA LYS A 112 -10.77 1.54 15.80
C LYS A 112 -11.89 2.47 16.23
N GLU A 113 -12.97 1.88 16.68
CA GLU A 113 -14.12 2.61 17.18
C GLU A 113 -14.37 2.25 18.66
N LEU A 114 -14.80 3.25 19.41
CA LEU A 114 -15.21 3.11 20.80
C LEU A 114 -16.48 3.95 21.04
N GLN A 115 -17.55 3.28 21.48
CA GLN A 115 -18.84 3.94 21.79
C GLN A 115 -19.39 4.81 20.65
N GLY A 116 -19.26 4.31 19.38
CA GLY A 116 -19.76 5.00 18.20
C GLY A 116 -18.91 6.19 17.73
N LYS A 117 -17.70 6.33 18.26
CA LYS A 117 -16.72 7.33 17.83
C LYS A 117 -15.44 6.62 17.34
N THR A 118 -14.84 7.18 16.31
CA THR A 118 -13.57 6.70 15.79
C THR A 118 -12.41 7.25 16.62
N THR A 119 -11.67 6.34 17.25
CA THR A 119 -10.52 6.67 18.11
C THR A 119 -9.19 6.48 17.40
N GLU A 120 -9.15 5.65 16.35
CA GLU A 120 -7.98 5.47 15.49
C GLU A 120 -8.45 5.26 14.05
N PHE A 121 -7.82 5.95 13.11
CA PHE A 121 -8.17 5.89 11.70
C PHE A 121 -6.98 6.24 10.82
N LEU A 122 -7.04 5.88 9.56
CA LEU A 122 -6.12 6.35 8.56
C LEU A 122 -6.71 7.57 7.86
N ILE A 123 -5.88 8.57 7.60
CA ILE A 123 -6.13 9.57 6.57
C ILE A 123 -5.37 9.11 5.34
N THR A 124 -6.09 8.87 4.24
CA THR A 124 -5.52 8.40 2.98
C THR A 124 -5.56 9.48 1.91
N ARG A 125 -4.59 9.45 0.99
CA ARG A 125 -4.49 10.40 -0.12
C ARG A 125 -5.72 10.37 -1.03
N SER A 126 -6.24 9.19 -1.29
CA SER A 126 -7.40 8.96 -2.16
C SER A 126 -8.43 8.12 -1.42
N GLN A 127 -9.69 8.28 -1.83
CA GLN A 127 -10.76 7.46 -1.29
C GLN A 127 -10.49 5.98 -1.62
N PRO A 128 -10.53 5.07 -0.64
CA PRO A 128 -10.33 3.67 -0.88
C PRO A 128 -11.45 3.14 -1.78
N SER A 129 -11.13 2.83 -3.03
CA SER A 129 -12.06 2.13 -3.91
C SER A 129 -11.67 0.65 -3.96
N CYS A 130 -12.53 -0.21 -3.48
CA CYS A 130 -12.26 -1.64 -3.29
C CYS A 130 -11.98 -2.43 -4.59
N CYS A 131 -12.11 -1.84 -5.78
CA CYS A 131 -11.99 -2.58 -7.03
C CYS A 131 -10.97 -2.04 -8.03
N PHE A 132 -10.42 -0.83 -7.85
CA PHE A 132 -9.60 -0.17 -8.87
C PHE A 132 -8.34 0.54 -8.35
N SER A 133 -8.17 0.71 -7.05
CA SER A 133 -6.94 1.23 -6.48
C SER A 133 -6.00 0.06 -6.18
N GLY A 134 -4.81 0.09 -6.74
CA GLY A 134 -3.71 -0.77 -6.30
C GLY A 134 -3.49 -0.63 -4.77
N ALA A 135 -2.62 -1.44 -4.21
CA ALA A 135 -2.27 -1.32 -2.79
C ALA A 135 -1.85 0.13 -2.49
N THR A 136 -2.42 0.72 -1.43
CA THR A 136 -2.04 2.04 -0.96
C THR A 136 -0.57 2.00 -0.52
N GLU A 137 0.25 2.86 -1.11
CA GLU A 137 1.65 2.96 -0.73
C GLU A 137 1.80 3.44 0.72
N ILE A 138 2.81 2.97 1.42
CA ILE A 138 3.05 3.30 2.83
C ILE A 138 3.24 4.80 3.09
N THR A 139 3.58 5.56 2.06
CA THR A 139 3.71 7.02 2.09
C THR A 139 2.39 7.76 1.85
N GLU A 140 1.33 7.06 1.43
CA GLU A 140 0.04 7.64 1.03
C GLU A 140 -1.02 7.60 2.12
N PHE A 141 -0.63 7.29 3.35
CA PHE A 141 -1.54 7.38 4.50
C PHE A 141 -0.83 7.84 5.77
N VAL A 142 -1.62 8.38 6.69
CA VAL A 142 -1.21 8.80 8.02
C VAL A 142 -2.12 8.12 9.03
N THR A 143 -1.55 7.43 10.01
CA THR A 143 -2.31 6.88 11.13
C THR A 143 -2.63 8.00 12.11
N VAL A 144 -3.91 8.22 12.37
CA VAL A 144 -4.39 9.28 13.26
C VAL A 144 -4.89 8.66 14.55
N LYS A 145 -4.41 9.17 15.67
CA LYS A 145 -4.91 8.87 17.02
C LYS A 145 -5.75 10.02 17.51
N ALA A 146 -7.03 9.77 17.71
CA ALA A 146 -7.96 10.79 18.19
C ALA A 146 -7.92 10.92 19.71
N PRO A 147 -8.04 12.13 20.26
CA PRO A 147 -8.03 12.35 21.69
C PRO A 147 -9.35 11.89 22.36
N GLY A 148 -9.27 11.48 23.61
CA GLY A 148 -10.42 11.25 24.46
C GLY A 148 -11.45 10.27 23.90
N LYS A 149 -12.64 10.77 23.57
CA LYS A 149 -13.76 9.96 23.07
C LYS A 149 -13.70 9.67 21.57
N GLY A 150 -12.74 10.24 20.85
CA GLY A 150 -12.64 10.12 19.40
C GLY A 150 -13.49 11.15 18.63
N PHE A 151 -13.54 10.99 17.32
CA PHE A 151 -14.27 11.84 16.39
C PHE A 151 -15.48 11.12 15.77
N ASP A 152 -16.38 11.87 15.17
CA ASP A 152 -17.42 11.31 14.31
C ASP A 152 -16.78 10.72 13.03
N THR A 153 -17.29 9.58 12.60
CA THR A 153 -16.84 8.94 11.37
C THR A 153 -17.34 9.72 10.15
N MET A 154 -16.44 10.08 9.25
CA MET A 154 -16.72 10.79 8.00
C MET A 154 -15.95 10.11 6.87
N MET A 155 -16.64 9.32 6.03
CA MET A 155 -15.99 8.52 4.97
C MET A 155 -16.22 9.05 3.56
N ASP A 156 -17.28 9.85 3.36
CA ASP A 156 -17.72 10.24 2.00
C ASP A 156 -16.93 11.43 1.45
N ASP A 157 -16.42 12.28 2.32
CA ASP A 157 -15.73 13.51 1.97
C ASP A 157 -14.33 13.58 2.57
N ALA A 158 -13.45 14.35 1.93
CA ALA A 158 -12.13 14.60 2.47
C ALA A 158 -12.21 15.54 3.68
N VAL A 159 -11.69 15.11 4.81
CA VAL A 159 -11.57 15.85 6.05
C VAL A 159 -10.17 16.42 6.24
N SER A 160 -10.00 17.40 7.11
CA SER A 160 -8.68 17.85 7.55
C SER A 160 -8.49 17.55 9.04
N VAL A 161 -7.30 17.11 9.41
CA VAL A 161 -6.93 16.84 10.80
C VAL A 161 -5.72 17.68 11.17
N GLU A 162 -5.81 18.38 12.28
CA GLU A 162 -4.70 19.11 12.89
C GLU A 162 -4.19 18.35 14.09
N GLY A 163 -2.89 18.33 14.26
CA GLY A 163 -2.25 17.66 15.38
C GLY A 163 -0.75 17.58 15.24
N LYS A 164 -0.11 16.90 16.17
CA LYS A 164 1.33 16.67 16.20
C LYS A 164 1.70 15.48 15.35
N LEU A 165 2.51 15.72 14.31
CA LEU A 165 2.98 14.67 13.41
C LEU A 165 4.25 14.02 13.98
N HIS A 166 4.28 12.70 13.93
CA HIS A 166 5.46 11.87 14.17
C HIS A 166 5.87 11.21 12.86
N VAL A 167 7.14 11.35 12.50
CA VAL A 167 7.74 10.85 11.26
C VAL A 167 8.79 9.80 11.59
N GLY A 168 8.58 8.58 11.14
CA GLY A 168 9.48 7.45 11.37
C GLY A 168 8.78 6.13 11.05
N ALA A 169 9.53 5.04 11.03
CA ALA A 169 8.96 3.72 10.77
C ALA A 169 8.12 3.25 11.97
N VAL A 170 6.83 3.10 11.74
CA VAL A 170 5.88 2.53 12.70
C VAL A 170 5.90 1.02 12.54
N THR A 171 6.17 0.30 13.62
CA THR A 171 6.24 -1.15 13.59
C THR A 171 5.12 -1.80 14.38
N ASP A 172 4.57 -2.88 13.83
CA ASP A 172 3.69 -3.79 14.54
C ASP A 172 4.14 -5.23 14.28
N SER A 173 4.26 -6.01 15.35
CA SER A 173 4.67 -7.42 15.30
C SER A 173 5.95 -7.66 14.47
N GLY A 174 6.87 -6.68 14.47
CA GLY A 174 8.14 -6.73 13.74
C GLY A 174 8.07 -6.27 12.29
N TYR A 175 6.92 -5.91 11.77
CA TYR A 175 6.73 -5.38 10.41
C TYR A 175 6.57 -3.87 10.43
N ILE A 176 7.08 -3.19 9.39
CA ILE A 176 6.83 -1.76 9.20
C ILE A 176 5.42 -1.61 8.61
N VAL A 177 4.53 -0.97 9.37
CA VAL A 177 3.11 -0.81 9.03
C VAL A 177 2.72 0.63 8.71
N GLY A 178 3.63 1.58 8.83
CA GLY A 178 3.39 2.99 8.54
C GLY A 178 4.65 3.82 8.69
N LEU A 179 4.58 5.08 8.23
CA LEU A 179 5.66 6.06 8.38
C LEU A 179 5.23 7.31 9.16
N TYR A 180 3.93 7.51 9.31
CA TYR A 180 3.36 8.72 9.88
C TYR A 180 2.33 8.38 10.94
N VAL A 181 2.47 9.01 12.09
CA VAL A 181 1.44 9.01 13.14
C VAL A 181 1.10 10.46 13.48
N LEU A 182 -0.19 10.79 13.52
CA LEU A 182 -0.69 12.10 13.90
C LEU A 182 -1.45 11.96 15.21
N ASP A 183 -0.93 12.54 16.27
CA ASP A 183 -1.69 12.74 17.51
C ASP A 183 -2.62 13.92 17.29
N ALA A 184 -3.89 13.64 17.05
CA ALA A 184 -4.85 14.65 16.61
C ALA A 184 -5.31 15.55 17.75
N ASP A 185 -5.34 16.84 17.49
CA ASP A 185 -5.97 17.83 18.38
C ASP A 185 -7.39 18.17 17.89
N LYS A 186 -7.58 18.22 16.57
CA LYS A 186 -8.82 18.70 15.96
C LYS A 186 -9.11 18.02 14.63
N LEU A 187 -10.38 17.65 14.42
CA LEU A 187 -10.93 17.27 13.12
C LEU A 187 -11.72 18.45 12.55
N ILE A 188 -11.48 18.76 11.29
CA ILE A 188 -12.17 19.83 10.54
C ILE A 188 -13.00 19.14 9.46
N PRO A 189 -14.35 19.21 9.53
CA PRO A 189 -15.24 18.64 8.54
C PRO A 189 -15.06 19.25 7.15
N PRO A 190 -15.58 18.59 6.09
CA PRO A 190 -15.62 19.16 4.75
C PRO A 190 -16.36 20.50 4.73
N GLY A 191 -15.87 21.46 3.93
CA GLY A 191 -16.56 22.75 3.70
C GLY A 191 -16.31 23.83 4.74
N ASN A 192 -15.42 23.61 5.69
CA ASN A 192 -14.97 24.62 6.68
C ASN A 192 -13.53 25.05 6.45
#